data_36431e67bc0d697efcc6edf70333dc16
#
_entry.id   36431e67bc0d697efcc6edf70333dc16
#
_cell.length_a   1.000
_cell.length_b   1.000
_cell.length_c   1.000
_cell.angle_alpha   90.00
_cell.angle_beta   90.00
_cell.angle_gamma   90.00
#
_symmetry.space_group_name_H-M   'P 1'
#
loop_
_entity.id
_entity.type
_entity.pdbx_description
1 polymer ?
#
loop_
_entity_poly.entity_id
_entity_poly.type
_entity_poly.pdbx_seq_one_letter_code
_entity_poly.pdbx_strand_id
1 'polypeptide(L)'
;MATPRLLLVLVYLSQEHRVLVSERFELLYSPNEGLGNDRSNGQTQINLRGRDIRFVLTNGTNGLLPAEIDGMPNLKLICTLGVGFENVAVDYAKSRGIPVCNAAGTNHKAVADHAIAILLAAIRRITFLNNGVRHGLWRDDIPRPPHVSGRKMGIFGLGDVGKEIAKRALGFDMEIGYNSRSRNYQIGYKWFENITSLAQWCDYLIIAAPGG
;
A
#
# COMPACT_ATOMS: atom_id res chain seq x y z
N MET A 1 36.49 -0.99 16.58
CA MET A 1 35.27 -1.83 16.66
C MET A 1 34.24 -1.22 15.74
N ALA A 2 33.60 -2.00 14.88
CA ALA A 2 32.54 -1.49 13.99
C ALA A 2 31.37 -1.01 14.87
N THR A 3 30.88 0.20 14.61
CA THR A 3 29.72 0.76 15.33
C THR A 3 28.54 -0.19 15.19
N PRO A 4 27.89 -0.61 16.27
CA PRO A 4 26.77 -1.54 16.18
C PRO A 4 25.68 -0.99 15.25
N ARG A 5 25.25 -1.80 14.29
CA ARG A 5 24.20 -1.45 13.33
C ARG A 5 22.85 -1.84 13.92
N LEU A 6 22.45 -1.20 15.04
CA LEU A 6 21.19 -1.50 15.71
C LEU A 6 20.01 -0.97 14.89
N LEU A 7 19.11 -1.88 14.53
CA LEU A 7 17.88 -1.62 13.80
C LEU A 7 16.67 -1.88 14.69
N LEU A 8 15.90 -0.86 15.00
CA LEU A 8 14.58 -1.01 15.63
C LEU A 8 13.54 -1.40 14.56
N VAL A 9 12.89 -2.54 14.76
CA VAL A 9 11.86 -3.07 13.85
C VAL A 9 10.50 -2.96 14.52
N LEU A 10 9.65 -2.08 14.01
CA LEU A 10 8.30 -1.77 14.53
C LEU A 10 7.19 -2.47 13.73
N VAL A 11 7.54 -3.30 12.77
CA VAL A 11 6.61 -4.02 11.89
C VAL A 11 6.81 -5.51 12.01
N TYR A 12 5.74 -6.27 11.73
CA TYR A 12 5.87 -7.72 11.66
C TYR A 12 6.77 -8.13 10.49
N LEU A 13 7.73 -8.98 10.78
CA LEU A 13 8.54 -9.69 9.79
C LEU A 13 8.40 -11.20 10.01
N SER A 14 8.26 -11.96 8.94
CA SER A 14 8.35 -13.41 9.01
C SER A 14 9.70 -13.84 9.59
N GLN A 15 9.78 -15.06 10.12
CA GLN A 15 11.04 -15.60 10.66
C GLN A 15 12.16 -15.56 9.61
N GLU A 16 11.86 -15.92 8.36
CA GLU A 16 12.80 -15.87 7.24
C GLU A 16 13.36 -14.46 7.02
N HIS A 17 12.49 -13.45 6.97
CA HIS A 17 12.92 -12.06 6.82
C HIS A 17 13.73 -11.54 8.02
N ARG A 18 13.39 -11.98 9.23
CA ARG A 18 14.19 -11.62 10.43
C ARG A 18 15.60 -12.19 10.34
N VAL A 19 15.75 -13.45 9.93
CA VAL A 19 17.07 -14.06 9.72
C VAL A 19 17.87 -13.27 8.69
N LEU A 20 17.27 -13.00 7.52
CA LEU A 20 17.93 -12.27 6.44
C LEU A 20 18.42 -10.87 6.87
N VAL A 21 17.61 -10.14 7.64
CA VAL A 21 17.98 -8.80 8.13
C VAL A 21 19.04 -8.89 9.23
N SER A 22 18.97 -9.93 10.09
CA SER A 22 19.94 -10.13 11.19
C SER A 22 21.36 -10.45 10.71
N GLU A 23 21.54 -10.88 9.46
CA GLU A 23 22.88 -11.04 8.87
C GLU A 23 23.67 -9.74 8.79
N ARG A 24 22.99 -8.59 8.76
CA ARG A 24 23.60 -7.27 8.56
C ARG A 24 23.37 -6.29 9.69
N PHE A 25 22.36 -6.54 10.51
CA PHE A 25 21.93 -5.65 11.61
C PHE A 25 21.73 -6.41 12.90
N GLU A 26 22.07 -5.80 14.03
CA GLU A 26 21.55 -6.21 15.33
C GLU A 26 20.09 -5.77 15.41
N LEU A 27 19.16 -6.71 15.58
CA LEU A 27 17.72 -6.44 15.58
C LEU A 27 17.19 -6.17 16.97
N LEU A 28 16.53 -5.03 17.12
CA LEU A 28 15.65 -4.74 18.25
C LEU A 28 14.21 -4.95 17.74
N TYR A 29 13.76 -6.21 17.78
CA TYR A 29 12.48 -6.60 17.20
C TYR A 29 11.33 -6.33 18.18
N SER A 30 10.53 -5.32 17.87
CA SER A 30 9.44 -4.84 18.72
C SER A 30 8.26 -4.39 17.86
N PRO A 31 7.63 -5.34 17.13
CA PRO A 31 6.50 -4.99 16.28
C PRO A 31 5.33 -4.52 17.13
N ASN A 32 4.63 -3.50 16.64
CA ASN A 32 3.36 -3.10 17.21
C ASN A 32 2.33 -4.19 16.93
N GLU A 33 1.70 -4.72 17.96
CA GLU A 33 0.70 -5.79 17.85
C GLU A 33 -0.70 -5.20 17.64
N GLY A 34 -1.45 -5.82 16.70
CA GLY A 34 -2.85 -5.48 16.43
C GLY A 34 -3.09 -4.34 15.43
N LEU A 35 -4.37 -4.06 15.18
CA LEU A 35 -4.85 -2.97 14.31
C LEU A 35 -4.88 -1.61 15.03
N GLY A 36 -4.38 -1.54 16.25
CA GLY A 36 -4.38 -0.34 17.09
C GLY A 36 -3.03 0.38 17.10
N ASN A 37 -3.08 1.64 17.50
CA ASN A 37 -1.91 2.51 17.65
C ASN A 37 -1.10 2.18 18.94
N ASP A 38 -1.03 0.93 19.38
CA ASP A 38 -0.21 0.56 20.54
C ASP A 38 1.27 0.66 20.18
N ARG A 39 1.88 1.74 20.64
CA ARG A 39 3.30 2.06 20.44
C ARG A 39 4.16 1.71 21.67
N SER A 40 3.57 1.09 22.69
CA SER A 40 4.21 0.88 24.00
C SER A 40 5.51 0.08 23.91
N ASN A 41 5.51 -0.97 23.09
CA ASN A 41 6.69 -1.81 22.89
C ASN A 41 7.85 -1.03 22.23
N GLY A 42 7.57 -0.33 21.14
CA GLY A 42 8.56 0.51 20.46
C GLY A 42 9.08 1.62 21.35
N GLN A 43 8.20 2.31 22.06
CA GLN A 43 8.57 3.38 23.00
C GLN A 43 9.44 2.86 24.16
N THR A 44 9.15 1.67 24.67
CA THR A 44 9.97 1.03 25.70
C THR A 44 11.41 0.81 25.22
N GLN A 45 11.56 0.31 23.98
CA GLN A 45 12.89 0.10 23.41
C GLN A 45 13.63 1.42 23.17
N ILE A 46 12.94 2.46 22.72
CA ILE A 46 13.51 3.79 22.54
C ILE A 46 14.00 4.35 23.89
N ASN A 47 13.20 4.22 24.94
CA ASN A 47 13.58 4.68 26.28
C ASN A 47 14.81 3.94 26.83
N LEU A 48 14.93 2.64 26.59
CA LEU A 48 16.04 1.82 27.08
C LEU A 48 17.33 1.97 26.25
N ARG A 49 17.22 1.99 24.92
CA ARG A 49 18.37 1.87 23.99
C ARG A 49 18.38 2.95 22.89
N GLY A 50 17.61 4.03 23.00
CA GLY A 50 17.48 5.01 21.93
C GLY A 50 18.79 5.61 21.43
N ARG A 51 19.80 5.76 22.30
CA ARG A 51 21.15 6.23 21.93
C ARG A 51 21.92 5.28 21.02
N ASP A 52 21.59 3.98 21.05
CA ASP A 52 22.26 2.96 20.25
C ASP A 52 21.58 2.75 18.90
N ILE A 53 20.28 3.10 18.79
CA ILE A 53 19.49 2.90 17.58
C ILE A 53 20.02 3.79 16.46
N ARG A 54 20.33 3.18 15.34
CA ARG A 54 20.82 3.85 14.13
C ARG A 54 19.84 3.80 12.98
N PHE A 55 18.97 2.80 12.95
CA PHE A 55 18.04 2.54 11.88
C PHE A 55 16.67 2.18 12.44
N VAL A 56 15.61 2.59 11.75
CA VAL A 56 14.23 2.19 12.07
C VAL A 56 13.59 1.59 10.83
N LEU A 57 12.93 0.45 11.00
CA LEU A 57 12.02 -0.14 10.02
C LEU A 57 10.60 -0.05 10.56
N THR A 58 9.77 0.74 9.90
CA THR A 58 8.35 0.94 10.22
C THR A 58 7.48 0.70 8.98
N ASN A 59 6.24 1.14 8.97
CA ASN A 59 5.35 1.21 7.78
C ASN A 59 4.49 2.47 7.84
N GLY A 60 3.69 2.72 6.79
CA GLY A 60 2.81 3.88 6.72
C GLY A 60 1.75 3.92 7.82
N THR A 61 1.28 2.75 8.29
CA THR A 61 0.27 2.65 9.34
C THR A 61 0.86 2.96 10.72
N ASN A 62 1.97 2.31 11.08
CA ASN A 62 2.65 2.53 12.35
C ASN A 62 3.32 3.91 12.41
N GLY A 63 3.93 4.33 11.31
CA GLY A 63 4.63 5.60 11.24
C GLY A 63 5.81 5.73 12.18
N LEU A 64 6.23 6.96 12.43
CA LEU A 64 7.21 7.36 13.44
C LEU A 64 6.99 8.83 13.80
N LEU A 65 6.75 9.11 15.09
CA LEU A 65 6.42 10.44 15.58
C LEU A 65 7.67 11.29 15.86
N PRO A 66 7.57 12.63 15.89
CA PRO A 66 8.70 13.49 16.24
C PRO A 66 9.35 13.15 17.58
N ALA A 67 8.54 12.89 18.62
CA ALA A 67 9.04 12.55 19.94
C ALA A 67 9.82 11.21 19.95
N GLU A 68 9.41 10.25 19.14
CA GLU A 68 10.14 8.98 18.98
C GLU A 68 11.49 9.21 18.29
N ILE A 69 11.53 10.09 17.26
CA ILE A 69 12.77 10.47 16.57
C ILE A 69 13.73 11.16 17.55
N ASP A 70 13.23 12.05 18.42
CA ASP A 70 14.03 12.73 19.44
C ASP A 70 14.62 11.76 20.48
N GLY A 71 13.90 10.70 20.79
CA GLY A 71 14.39 9.63 21.65
C GLY A 71 15.58 8.83 21.07
N MET A 72 15.88 9.03 19.77
CA MET A 72 16.95 8.33 19.04
C MET A 72 17.98 9.32 18.46
N PRO A 73 18.82 9.97 19.30
CA PRO A 73 19.70 11.06 18.87
C PRO A 73 20.73 10.68 17.80
N ASN A 74 20.98 9.40 17.65
CA ASN A 74 21.97 8.86 16.69
C ASN A 74 21.30 8.19 15.47
N LEU A 75 19.98 8.37 15.25
CA LEU A 75 19.25 7.81 14.13
C LEU A 75 19.81 8.33 12.78
N LYS A 76 20.00 7.42 11.84
CA LYS A 76 20.63 7.68 10.53
C LYS A 76 19.69 7.48 9.35
N LEU A 77 18.68 6.60 9.50
CA LEU A 77 17.77 6.25 8.41
C LEU A 77 16.45 5.72 8.98
N ILE A 78 15.36 6.13 8.38
CA ILE A 78 14.02 5.57 8.58
C ILE A 78 13.62 4.89 7.27
N CYS A 79 13.24 3.61 7.34
CA CYS A 79 12.68 2.87 6.22
C CYS A 79 11.24 2.49 6.49
N THR A 80 10.36 2.64 5.51
CA THR A 80 9.01 2.07 5.57
C THR A 80 8.93 0.79 4.76
N LEU A 81 8.42 -0.27 5.38
CA LEU A 81 8.05 -1.51 4.70
C LEU A 81 6.77 -1.24 3.89
N GLY A 82 6.86 -1.33 2.57
CA GLY A 82 5.79 -0.94 1.66
C GLY A 82 5.93 0.49 1.13
N VAL A 83 4.88 0.99 0.48
CA VAL A 83 4.89 2.28 -0.23
C VAL A 83 4.45 3.44 0.69
N GLY A 84 3.52 3.16 1.62
CA GLY A 84 2.93 4.15 2.50
C GLY A 84 3.92 4.69 3.53
N PHE A 85 3.81 5.99 3.82
CA PHE A 85 4.59 6.69 4.85
C PHE A 85 3.78 7.80 5.55
N GLU A 86 2.46 7.72 5.47
CA GLU A 86 1.51 8.77 5.86
C GLU A 86 1.68 9.17 7.33
N ASN A 87 1.99 8.23 8.21
CA ASN A 87 2.18 8.49 9.65
C ASN A 87 3.65 8.63 10.06
N VAL A 88 4.58 8.73 9.11
CA VAL A 88 5.98 9.07 9.40
C VAL A 88 6.13 10.59 9.37
N ALA A 89 6.71 11.17 10.40
CA ALA A 89 7.01 12.59 10.49
C ALA A 89 8.17 12.98 9.53
N VAL A 90 7.91 12.90 8.21
CA VAL A 90 8.94 13.04 7.16
C VAL A 90 9.61 14.38 7.21
N ASP A 91 8.84 15.49 7.29
CA ASP A 91 9.40 16.84 7.32
C ASP A 91 10.25 17.06 8.59
N TYR A 92 9.83 16.50 9.72
CA TYR A 92 10.60 16.53 10.95
C TYR A 92 11.91 15.75 10.82
N ALA A 93 11.87 14.52 10.31
CA ALA A 93 13.06 13.71 10.06
C ALA A 93 14.05 14.45 9.13
N LYS A 94 13.53 15.06 8.06
CA LYS A 94 14.31 15.87 7.12
C LYS A 94 14.98 17.08 7.79
N SER A 95 14.27 17.78 8.67
CA SER A 95 14.84 18.92 9.43
C SER A 95 16.00 18.50 10.36
N ARG A 96 16.01 17.23 10.78
CA ARG A 96 17.07 16.60 11.58
C ARG A 96 18.17 15.95 10.73
N GLY A 97 18.11 16.09 9.39
CA GLY A 97 19.05 15.46 8.46
C GLY A 97 18.93 13.93 8.37
N ILE A 98 17.77 13.37 8.73
CA ILE A 98 17.51 11.94 8.71
C ILE A 98 16.72 11.60 7.44
N PRO A 99 17.29 10.83 6.49
CA PRO A 99 16.57 10.41 5.30
C PRO A 99 15.45 9.42 5.65
N VAL A 100 14.34 9.50 4.89
CA VAL A 100 13.22 8.55 4.94
C VAL A 100 13.12 7.87 3.58
N CYS A 101 13.13 6.55 3.56
CA CYS A 101 13.00 5.73 2.36
C CYS A 101 11.77 4.84 2.45
N ASN A 102 11.13 4.58 1.33
CA ASN A 102 10.03 3.65 1.20
C ASN A 102 10.28 2.64 0.08
N ALA A 103 9.41 1.65 -0.04
CA ALA A 103 9.48 0.62 -1.08
C ALA A 103 8.62 0.97 -2.31
N ALA A 104 8.67 2.24 -2.77
CA ALA A 104 7.94 2.67 -3.96
C ALA A 104 8.29 1.80 -5.17
N GLY A 105 7.28 1.44 -5.98
CA GLY A 105 7.45 0.65 -7.19
C GLY A 105 7.58 -0.86 -6.98
N THR A 106 7.59 -1.38 -5.75
CA THR A 106 7.81 -2.82 -5.51
C THR A 106 6.54 -3.67 -5.58
N ASN A 107 5.37 -3.12 -5.24
CA ASN A 107 4.12 -3.86 -5.10
C ASN A 107 3.01 -3.50 -6.10
N HIS A 108 3.25 -2.55 -7.03
CA HIS A 108 2.22 -2.02 -7.94
C HIS A 108 1.54 -3.12 -8.77
N LYS A 109 2.28 -4.16 -9.18
CA LYS A 109 1.71 -5.29 -9.93
C LYS A 109 0.76 -6.12 -9.06
N ALA A 110 1.19 -6.48 -7.85
CA ALA A 110 0.37 -7.25 -6.92
C ALA A 110 -0.89 -6.48 -6.48
N VAL A 111 -0.77 -5.16 -6.27
CA VAL A 111 -1.93 -4.30 -5.98
C VAL A 111 -2.89 -4.26 -7.16
N ALA A 112 -2.39 -4.17 -8.38
CA ALA A 112 -3.23 -4.20 -9.58
C ALA A 112 -3.92 -5.55 -9.78
N ASP A 113 -3.23 -6.67 -9.51
CA ASP A 113 -3.84 -8.02 -9.54
C ASP A 113 -5.00 -8.09 -8.55
N HIS A 114 -4.79 -7.61 -7.33
CA HIS A 114 -5.81 -7.59 -6.29
C HIS A 114 -7.00 -6.70 -6.65
N ALA A 115 -6.75 -5.50 -7.21
CA ALA A 115 -7.80 -4.59 -7.66
C ALA A 115 -8.71 -5.24 -8.71
N ILE A 116 -8.16 -5.92 -9.70
CA ILE A 116 -8.93 -6.65 -10.71
C ILE A 116 -9.67 -7.84 -10.08
N ALA A 117 -9.04 -8.58 -9.15
CA ALA A 117 -9.69 -9.69 -8.45
C ALA A 117 -10.93 -9.23 -7.67
N ILE A 118 -10.83 -8.12 -6.91
CA ILE A 118 -11.96 -7.53 -6.18
C ILE A 118 -13.05 -7.07 -7.15
N LEU A 119 -12.68 -6.39 -8.24
CA LEU A 119 -13.62 -5.93 -9.25
C LEU A 119 -14.43 -7.09 -9.83
N LEU A 120 -13.75 -8.15 -10.25
CA LEU A 120 -14.41 -9.35 -10.79
C LEU A 120 -15.26 -10.06 -9.73
N ALA A 121 -14.77 -10.16 -8.50
CA ALA A 121 -15.52 -10.78 -7.40
C ALA A 121 -16.82 -10.03 -7.12
N ALA A 122 -16.80 -8.70 -7.14
CA ALA A 122 -17.97 -7.86 -6.93
C ALA A 122 -18.96 -7.97 -8.11
N ILE A 123 -18.51 -7.75 -9.34
CA ILE A 123 -19.37 -7.73 -10.54
C ILE A 123 -19.96 -9.11 -10.79
N ARG A 124 -19.15 -10.17 -10.70
CA ARG A 124 -19.58 -11.55 -10.93
C ARG A 124 -20.24 -12.17 -9.70
N ARG A 125 -20.40 -11.41 -8.59
CA ARG A 125 -21.03 -11.84 -7.34
C ARG A 125 -20.44 -13.13 -6.77
N ILE A 126 -19.10 -13.33 -6.91
CA ILE A 126 -18.44 -14.61 -6.63
C ILE A 126 -18.70 -15.05 -5.19
N THR A 127 -18.55 -14.16 -4.21
CA THR A 127 -18.78 -14.48 -2.80
C THR A 127 -20.24 -14.87 -2.52
N PHE A 128 -21.19 -14.12 -3.10
CA PHE A 128 -22.62 -14.42 -2.96
C PHE A 128 -22.95 -15.79 -3.56
N LEU A 129 -22.48 -16.07 -4.78
CA LEU A 129 -22.72 -17.32 -5.47
C LEU A 129 -22.08 -18.51 -4.76
N ASN A 130 -20.85 -18.37 -4.27
CA ASN A 130 -20.18 -19.41 -3.48
C ASN A 130 -20.98 -19.76 -2.23
N ASN A 131 -21.45 -18.76 -1.49
CA ASN A 131 -22.30 -18.99 -0.30
C ASN A 131 -23.65 -19.60 -0.68
N GLY A 132 -24.28 -19.09 -1.72
CA GLY A 132 -25.56 -19.61 -2.21
C GLY A 132 -25.51 -21.11 -2.55
N VAL A 133 -24.51 -21.50 -3.36
CA VAL A 133 -24.32 -22.93 -3.74
C VAL A 133 -24.07 -23.81 -2.52
N ARG A 134 -23.30 -23.34 -1.53
CA ARG A 134 -23.07 -24.07 -0.27
C ARG A 134 -24.35 -24.27 0.55
N HIS A 135 -25.37 -23.41 0.36
CA HIS A 135 -26.69 -23.49 1.01
C HIS A 135 -27.79 -24.03 0.09
N GLY A 136 -27.42 -24.69 -1.01
CA GLY A 136 -28.37 -25.40 -1.87
C GLY A 136 -28.99 -24.56 -3.00
N LEU A 137 -28.60 -23.28 -3.18
CA LEU A 137 -29.00 -22.53 -4.36
C LEU A 137 -28.45 -23.17 -5.64
N TRP A 138 -29.29 -23.24 -6.66
CA TRP A 138 -28.93 -23.77 -7.97
C TRP A 138 -29.21 -22.76 -9.08
N ARG A 139 -28.91 -23.14 -10.29
CA ARG A 139 -28.93 -22.31 -11.49
C ARG A 139 -30.16 -21.41 -11.64
N ASP A 140 -31.34 -21.93 -11.35
CA ASP A 140 -32.60 -21.21 -11.58
C ASP A 140 -32.91 -20.17 -10.49
N ASP A 141 -32.25 -20.31 -9.31
CA ASP A 141 -32.36 -19.38 -8.18
C ASP A 141 -31.38 -18.20 -8.28
N ILE A 142 -30.46 -18.24 -9.26
CA ILE A 142 -29.35 -17.32 -9.34
C ILE A 142 -29.57 -16.27 -10.43
N PRO A 143 -29.70 -14.97 -10.09
CA PRO A 143 -29.73 -13.90 -11.09
C PRO A 143 -28.44 -13.88 -11.89
N ARG A 144 -28.52 -13.76 -13.20
CA ARG A 144 -27.34 -13.66 -14.07
C ARG A 144 -26.52 -12.43 -13.72
N PRO A 145 -25.27 -12.59 -13.24
CA PRO A 145 -24.43 -11.44 -12.94
C PRO A 145 -23.96 -10.72 -14.20
N PRO A 146 -23.76 -9.40 -14.14
CA PRO A 146 -23.22 -8.65 -15.26
C PRO A 146 -21.82 -9.13 -15.65
N HIS A 147 -21.38 -8.79 -16.86
CA HIS A 147 -20.03 -9.05 -17.36
C HIS A 147 -19.21 -7.76 -17.46
N VAL A 148 -17.88 -7.88 -17.54
CA VAL A 148 -16.95 -6.74 -17.62
C VAL A 148 -16.52 -6.43 -19.05
N SER A 149 -16.54 -7.42 -19.96
CA SER A 149 -16.05 -7.27 -21.32
C SER A 149 -16.78 -6.14 -22.05
N GLY A 150 -16.02 -5.29 -22.73
CA GLY A 150 -16.53 -4.13 -23.47
C GLY A 150 -17.08 -3.00 -22.59
N ARG A 151 -16.93 -3.06 -21.27
CA ARG A 151 -17.36 -2.02 -20.33
C ARG A 151 -16.31 -0.94 -20.18
N LYS A 152 -16.73 0.21 -19.67
CA LYS A 152 -15.87 1.37 -19.44
C LYS A 152 -15.30 1.38 -18.04
N MET A 153 -13.97 1.39 -17.94
CA MET A 153 -13.27 1.51 -16.67
C MET A 153 -12.70 2.92 -16.52
N GLY A 154 -13.09 3.61 -15.47
CA GLY A 154 -12.50 4.86 -15.03
C GLY A 154 -11.40 4.59 -13.99
N ILE A 155 -10.23 5.21 -14.15
CA ILE A 155 -9.12 5.11 -13.20
C ILE A 155 -8.79 6.53 -12.70
N PHE A 156 -9.07 6.77 -11.42
CA PHE A 156 -8.64 7.98 -10.75
C PHE A 156 -7.23 7.80 -10.19
N GLY A 157 -6.24 8.42 -10.82
CA GLY A 157 -4.82 8.25 -10.55
C GLY A 157 -4.13 7.26 -11.51
N LEU A 158 -3.43 7.75 -12.54
CA LEU A 158 -2.71 6.93 -13.50
C LEU A 158 -1.19 6.88 -13.20
N GLY A 159 -0.85 6.62 -11.92
CA GLY A 159 0.50 6.26 -11.48
C GLY A 159 0.85 4.82 -11.82
N ASP A 160 1.88 4.24 -11.17
CA ASP A 160 2.34 2.88 -11.46
C ASP A 160 1.25 1.83 -11.23
N VAL A 161 0.47 1.94 -10.15
CA VAL A 161 -0.67 1.05 -9.87
C VAL A 161 -1.76 1.23 -10.93
N GLY A 162 -2.17 2.47 -11.22
CA GLY A 162 -3.22 2.75 -12.21
C GLY A 162 -2.88 2.25 -13.61
N LYS A 163 -1.63 2.38 -14.05
CA LYS A 163 -1.13 1.85 -15.32
C LYS A 163 -1.21 0.32 -15.38
N GLU A 164 -0.83 -0.34 -14.30
CA GLU A 164 -0.89 -1.81 -14.22
C GLU A 164 -2.33 -2.32 -14.18
N ILE A 165 -3.25 -1.59 -13.55
CA ILE A 165 -4.70 -1.88 -13.59
C ILE A 165 -5.22 -1.71 -15.02
N ALA A 166 -4.92 -0.60 -15.69
CA ALA A 166 -5.33 -0.35 -17.07
C ALA A 166 -4.88 -1.47 -18.01
N LYS A 167 -3.61 -1.88 -17.90
CA LYS A 167 -3.05 -2.98 -18.69
C LYS A 167 -3.82 -4.30 -18.51
N ARG A 168 -4.27 -4.62 -17.30
CA ARG A 168 -5.06 -5.84 -17.04
C ARG A 168 -6.48 -5.72 -17.55
N ALA A 169 -7.08 -4.54 -17.41
CA ALA A 169 -8.44 -4.28 -17.86
C ALA A 169 -8.59 -4.38 -19.39
N LEU A 170 -7.56 -4.03 -20.14
CA LEU A 170 -7.52 -4.25 -21.59
C LEU A 170 -7.67 -5.73 -21.97
N GLY A 171 -7.18 -6.67 -21.14
CA GLY A 171 -7.37 -8.10 -21.34
C GLY A 171 -8.84 -8.56 -21.24
N PHE A 172 -9.72 -7.70 -20.74
CA PHE A 172 -11.18 -7.89 -20.69
C PHE A 172 -11.91 -7.04 -21.74
N ASP A 173 -11.22 -6.55 -22.76
CA ASP A 173 -11.77 -5.67 -23.81
C ASP A 173 -12.40 -4.38 -23.25
N MET A 174 -11.96 -3.91 -22.07
CA MET A 174 -12.52 -2.70 -21.47
C MET A 174 -11.97 -1.44 -22.12
N GLU A 175 -12.84 -0.44 -22.29
CA GLU A 175 -12.44 0.91 -22.67
C GLU A 175 -11.91 1.66 -21.44
N ILE A 176 -10.70 2.25 -21.53
CA ILE A 176 -10.03 2.88 -20.38
C ILE A 176 -10.16 4.40 -20.46
N GLY A 177 -10.71 4.98 -19.39
CA GLY A 177 -10.66 6.40 -19.13
C GLY A 177 -9.89 6.68 -17.82
N TYR A 178 -9.25 7.83 -17.72
CA TYR A 178 -8.51 8.18 -16.53
C TYR A 178 -8.58 9.67 -16.21
N ASN A 179 -8.37 9.99 -14.93
CA ASN A 179 -8.04 11.31 -14.44
C ASN A 179 -6.69 11.27 -13.72
N SER A 180 -5.87 12.27 -13.94
CA SER A 180 -4.60 12.50 -13.25
C SER A 180 -4.28 14.00 -13.27
N ARG A 181 -3.35 14.45 -12.42
CA ARG A 181 -2.94 15.86 -12.32
C ARG A 181 -2.55 16.49 -13.66
N SER A 182 -2.01 15.68 -14.57
CA SER A 182 -1.66 16.12 -15.91
C SER A 182 -2.05 15.03 -16.93
N ARG A 183 -2.43 15.46 -18.15
CA ARG A 183 -2.70 14.53 -19.24
C ARG A 183 -1.40 13.90 -19.75
N ASN A 184 -1.43 12.58 -19.95
CA ASN A 184 -0.34 11.87 -20.62
C ASN A 184 -0.71 11.67 -22.12
N TYR A 185 -0.01 12.35 -22.99
CA TYR A 185 -0.26 12.30 -24.44
C TYR A 185 0.35 11.06 -25.14
N GLN A 186 1.13 10.26 -24.41
CA GLN A 186 1.80 9.07 -24.97
C GLN A 186 0.94 7.80 -24.88
N ILE A 187 -0.22 7.87 -24.22
CA ILE A 187 -1.12 6.73 -24.04
C ILE A 187 -2.45 6.97 -24.72
N GLY A 188 -3.02 5.92 -25.30
CA GLY A 188 -4.30 5.96 -26.04
C GLY A 188 -5.55 5.99 -25.16
N TYR A 189 -5.44 6.15 -23.84
CA TYR A 189 -6.59 6.17 -22.94
C TYR A 189 -7.27 7.54 -22.94
N LYS A 190 -8.59 7.55 -22.70
CA LYS A 190 -9.38 8.78 -22.64
C LYS A 190 -9.09 9.54 -21.35
N TRP A 191 -8.55 10.75 -21.46
CA TRP A 191 -8.31 11.60 -20.30
C TRP A 191 -9.53 12.44 -19.95
N PHE A 192 -9.78 12.63 -18.66
CA PHE A 192 -10.81 13.48 -18.09
C PHE A 192 -10.20 14.52 -17.16
N GLU A 193 -10.68 15.73 -17.23
CA GLU A 193 -10.15 16.87 -16.45
C GLU A 193 -10.43 16.72 -14.94
N ASN A 194 -11.56 16.09 -14.59
CA ASN A 194 -11.98 15.91 -13.21
C ASN A 194 -12.63 14.54 -12.98
N ILE A 195 -12.71 14.16 -11.70
CA ILE A 195 -13.25 12.86 -11.29
C ILE A 195 -14.75 12.73 -11.61
N THR A 196 -15.50 13.82 -11.55
CA THR A 196 -16.96 13.81 -11.78
C THR A 196 -17.27 13.40 -13.22
N SER A 197 -16.60 14.00 -14.19
CA SER A 197 -16.78 13.65 -15.61
C SER A 197 -16.28 12.23 -15.92
N LEU A 198 -15.22 11.77 -15.25
CA LEU A 198 -14.77 10.39 -15.35
C LEU A 198 -15.82 9.41 -14.80
N ALA A 199 -16.37 9.71 -13.63
CA ALA A 199 -17.39 8.86 -12.98
C ALA A 199 -18.69 8.80 -13.78
N GLN A 200 -19.11 9.90 -14.41
CA GLN A 200 -20.28 9.94 -15.30
C GLN A 200 -20.09 9.12 -16.58
N TRP A 201 -18.85 8.98 -17.03
CA TRP A 201 -18.54 8.26 -18.26
C TRP A 201 -18.36 6.76 -18.06
N CYS A 202 -17.82 6.31 -16.94
CA CYS A 202 -17.43 4.92 -16.73
C CYS A 202 -18.54 4.06 -16.10
N ASP A 203 -18.50 2.76 -16.39
CA ASP A 203 -19.34 1.75 -15.72
C ASP A 203 -18.75 1.36 -14.36
N TYR A 204 -17.42 1.36 -14.27
CA TYR A 204 -16.66 0.97 -13.06
C TYR A 204 -15.54 1.99 -12.81
N LEU A 205 -15.48 2.51 -11.59
CA LEU A 205 -14.46 3.46 -11.17
C LEU A 205 -13.50 2.81 -10.17
N ILE A 206 -12.20 2.89 -10.47
CA ILE A 206 -11.14 2.49 -9.54
C ILE A 206 -10.38 3.73 -9.08
N ILE A 207 -10.17 3.83 -7.77
CA ILE A 207 -9.37 4.90 -7.16
C ILE A 207 -7.98 4.34 -6.88
N ALA A 208 -6.98 4.84 -7.60
CA ALA A 208 -5.57 4.46 -7.52
C ALA A 208 -4.67 5.68 -7.24
N ALA A 209 -5.25 6.75 -6.71
CA ALA A 209 -4.53 7.93 -6.26
C ALA A 209 -4.06 7.76 -4.80
N PRO A 210 -2.96 8.42 -4.39
CA PRO A 210 -2.58 8.48 -2.99
C PRO A 210 -3.72 9.04 -2.13
N GLY A 211 -3.88 8.47 -0.93
CA GLY A 211 -4.71 9.08 0.11
C GLY A 211 -4.07 10.40 0.58
N GLY A 212 -4.86 11.42 0.83
CA GLY A 212 -4.45 12.71 1.35
C GLY A 212 -5.23 13.06 2.60
#